data_6a22a20e9bf629c26e29fe057e034fbd
#
_entry.id   6a22a20e9bf629c26e29fe057e034fbd
#
_cell.length_a   1.000
_cell.length_b   1.000
_cell.length_c   1.000
_cell.angle_alpha   90.00
_cell.angle_beta   90.00
_cell.angle_gamma   90.00
#
_symmetry.space_group_name_H-M   'P 1'
#
loop_
_entity.id
_entity.type
_entity.pdbx_description
1 polymer ?
#
loop_
_entity_poly.entity_id
_entity_poly.type
_entity_poly.pdbx_seq_one_letter_code
_entity_poly.pdbx_strand_id
1 'polypeptide(L)'
;MSLGVLDNAGSSTVLRRTNSRGEVVGGYRQGGRSETAGAFLLSSTGILFLTDQQKTDYSAAYGINDSGEIAGTMNGANSILPFRSVRHDQFQLLSLLAGDTAGAAYGINKNGEAVGFTSGSNGIHAVWWTRTGQVTQLPTLANGGTVKAVAINAKGDIAGNAGNGETTAVRWPGKGGAIQLGNLAGFSSSRAESLNSSGDIVGASTDLEAFATRMHATLWPAGTTNPQDLGVLLGGTNSRARDVDDNDWVVGTGDSSQGNRAFLWSSSTGMLDLNTLSTNPALILVDALSIDKNGVILAIGIDVKDAPPMQAMGTMVATQHVEERELPRHIVLLTPVK
;
A
#
# COMPACT_ATOMS: atom_id res chain seq x y z
N MET A 1 0.77 18.62 8.93
CA MET A 1 -0.64 19.06 8.99
C MET A 1 -1.49 17.86 9.34
N SER A 2 -2.33 17.91 10.36
CA SER A 2 -3.32 16.83 10.63
C SER A 2 -4.55 17.08 9.77
N LEU A 3 -4.97 16.10 8.99
CA LEU A 3 -6.17 16.17 8.14
C LEU A 3 -7.45 15.76 8.89
N GLY A 4 -7.35 15.47 10.18
CA GLY A 4 -8.49 15.11 11.04
C GLY A 4 -8.51 13.64 11.46
N VAL A 5 -9.51 13.29 12.24
CA VAL A 5 -9.82 11.92 12.68
C VAL A 5 -10.94 11.41 11.79
N LEU A 6 -10.71 10.32 11.08
CA LEU A 6 -11.75 9.69 10.23
C LEU A 6 -12.56 8.62 10.98
N ASP A 7 -12.17 8.28 12.20
CA ASP A 7 -12.81 7.21 12.95
C ASP A 7 -13.85 7.77 13.93
N ASN A 8 -15.12 7.63 13.60
CA ASN A 8 -16.20 7.61 14.56
C ASN A 8 -16.38 6.17 15.06
N ALA A 9 -16.79 6.00 16.32
CA ALA A 9 -16.97 4.69 16.95
C ALA A 9 -17.68 3.69 16.01
N GLY A 10 -16.96 2.64 15.62
CA GLY A 10 -17.48 1.58 14.75
C GLY A 10 -17.22 1.74 13.25
N SER A 11 -16.41 2.71 12.82
CA SER A 11 -15.96 2.84 11.43
C SER A 11 -14.45 2.60 11.31
N SER A 12 -14.00 1.94 10.26
CA SER A 12 -12.58 1.80 9.96
C SER A 12 -12.23 2.44 8.61
N THR A 13 -11.16 3.20 8.59
CA THR A 13 -10.64 3.86 7.38
C THR A 13 -9.29 3.25 7.01
N VAL A 14 -9.16 2.84 5.76
CA VAL A 14 -7.91 2.33 5.21
C VAL A 14 -7.38 3.33 4.21
N LEU A 15 -6.31 4.03 4.58
CA LEU A 15 -5.58 4.91 3.70
C LEU A 15 -4.67 4.12 2.77
N ARG A 16 -4.44 4.60 1.56
CA ARG A 16 -3.62 3.89 0.56
C ARG A 16 -2.48 4.72 0.01
N ARG A 17 -2.77 5.81 -0.70
CA ARG A 17 -1.78 6.59 -1.43
C ARG A 17 -2.08 8.08 -1.36
N THR A 18 -1.01 8.87 -1.46
CA THR A 18 -1.09 10.32 -1.70
C THR A 18 -0.46 10.68 -3.04
N ASN A 19 -0.85 11.84 -3.57
CA ASN A 19 -0.21 12.45 -4.74
C ASN A 19 0.44 13.79 -4.38
N SER A 20 1.17 14.39 -5.34
CA SER A 20 1.90 15.66 -5.13
C SER A 20 1.02 16.90 -4.88
N ARG A 21 -0.29 16.74 -4.92
CA ARG A 21 -1.27 17.79 -4.53
C ARG A 21 -1.77 17.63 -3.10
N GLY A 22 -1.26 16.64 -2.36
CA GLY A 22 -1.72 16.30 -1.01
C GLY A 22 -3.11 15.66 -0.97
N GLU A 23 -3.57 15.11 -2.11
CA GLU A 23 -4.80 14.33 -2.17
C GLU A 23 -4.52 12.90 -1.73
N VAL A 24 -5.38 12.33 -0.89
CA VAL A 24 -5.25 10.99 -0.30
C VAL A 24 -6.45 10.15 -0.69
N VAL A 25 -6.21 8.92 -1.13
CA VAL A 25 -7.27 7.97 -1.45
C VAL A 25 -7.27 6.78 -0.51
N GLY A 26 -8.43 6.14 -0.39
CA GLY A 26 -8.60 4.98 0.46
C GLY A 26 -9.98 4.38 0.40
N GLY A 27 -10.30 3.55 1.38
CA GLY A 27 -11.59 2.94 1.61
C GLY A 27 -12.10 3.24 3.02
N TYR A 28 -13.39 3.45 3.13
CA TYR A 28 -14.09 3.68 4.38
C TYR A 28 -15.07 2.53 4.63
N ARG A 29 -15.05 1.97 5.85
CA ARG A 29 -16.00 0.93 6.28
C ARG A 29 -16.82 1.47 7.44
N GLN A 30 -18.13 1.47 7.33
CA GLN A 30 -19.03 1.90 8.40
C GLN A 30 -19.34 0.70 9.30
N GLY A 31 -19.12 0.85 10.61
CA GLY A 31 -19.29 -0.23 11.58
C GLY A 31 -20.73 -0.59 11.87
N GLY A 32 -20.97 -1.85 12.28
CA GLY A 32 -22.21 -2.36 12.89
C GLY A 32 -23.15 -3.15 11.97
N ARG A 33 -23.02 -3.11 10.65
CA ARG A 33 -23.69 -4.01 9.70
C ARG A 33 -22.78 -4.28 8.53
N SER A 34 -22.80 -5.55 8.07
CA SER A 34 -22.17 -6.07 6.88
C SER A 34 -22.04 -5.00 5.78
N GLU A 35 -20.80 -4.53 5.54
CA GLU A 35 -20.27 -4.30 4.20
C GLU A 35 -20.55 -2.98 3.46
N THR A 36 -20.90 -1.89 4.06
CA THR A 36 -20.78 -0.60 3.35
C THR A 36 -19.35 -0.07 3.46
N ALA A 37 -18.54 -0.34 2.45
CA ALA A 37 -17.21 0.22 2.32
C ALA A 37 -17.22 1.13 1.10
N GLY A 38 -16.91 2.42 1.27
CA GLY A 38 -16.89 3.40 0.18
C GLY A 38 -15.48 3.89 -0.14
N ALA A 39 -15.13 3.99 -1.41
CA ALA A 39 -13.94 4.68 -1.85
C ALA A 39 -14.05 6.19 -1.56
N PHE A 40 -12.98 6.81 -1.11
CA PHE A 40 -12.95 8.25 -0.88
C PHE A 40 -11.68 8.91 -1.42
N LEU A 41 -11.79 10.21 -1.64
CA LEU A 41 -10.71 11.15 -1.87
C LEU A 41 -10.74 12.20 -0.75
N LEU A 42 -9.65 12.33 -0.01
CA LEU A 42 -9.43 13.39 0.96
C LEU A 42 -8.52 14.44 0.37
N SER A 43 -8.89 15.71 0.47
CA SER A 43 -8.11 16.87 0.00
C SER A 43 -8.16 18.01 1.01
N SER A 44 -7.53 19.13 0.71
CA SER A 44 -7.61 20.36 1.51
C SER A 44 -9.03 20.93 1.61
N THR A 45 -9.94 20.57 0.70
CA THR A 45 -11.35 20.99 0.70
C THR A 45 -12.27 20.05 1.45
N GLY A 46 -11.76 18.93 1.95
CA GLY A 46 -12.52 17.93 2.71
C GLY A 46 -12.54 16.54 2.04
N ILE A 47 -13.44 15.71 2.52
CA ILE A 47 -13.62 14.34 2.06
C ILE A 47 -14.69 14.31 0.97
N LEU A 48 -14.35 13.72 -0.18
CA LEU A 48 -15.27 13.38 -1.25
C LEU A 48 -15.41 11.86 -1.30
N PHE A 49 -16.61 11.35 -1.08
CA PHE A 49 -16.90 9.95 -1.32
C PHE A 49 -17.09 9.73 -2.82
N LEU A 50 -16.35 8.78 -3.36
CA LEU A 50 -16.29 8.54 -4.79
C LEU A 50 -17.47 7.73 -5.33
N THR A 51 -18.23 7.08 -4.44
CA THR A 51 -19.42 6.28 -4.79
C THR A 51 -20.58 6.66 -3.88
N ASP A 52 -21.81 6.43 -4.35
CA ASP A 52 -23.02 6.77 -3.60
C ASP A 52 -23.10 5.94 -2.31
N GLN A 53 -22.99 6.61 -1.14
CA GLN A 53 -23.04 5.99 0.17
C GLN A 53 -24.41 5.41 0.55
N GLN A 54 -25.46 5.74 -0.20
CA GLN A 54 -26.81 5.22 0.08
C GLN A 54 -27.07 3.85 -0.54
N LYS A 55 -26.16 3.40 -1.43
CA LYS A 55 -26.19 2.04 -1.97
C LYS A 55 -25.24 1.17 -1.17
N THR A 56 -25.64 -0.07 -0.92
CA THR A 56 -24.89 -1.13 -0.22
C THR A 56 -23.66 -1.59 -1.01
N ASP A 57 -23.03 -0.71 -1.77
CA ASP A 57 -22.07 -1.05 -2.78
C ASP A 57 -20.65 -0.85 -2.22
N TYR A 58 -19.91 -1.95 -2.11
CA TYR A 58 -18.50 -1.94 -1.78
C TYR A 58 -17.69 -1.20 -2.85
N SER A 59 -16.82 -0.29 -2.44
CA SER A 59 -15.78 0.28 -3.30
C SER A 59 -14.53 0.62 -2.48
N ALA A 60 -13.37 0.61 -3.14
CA ALA A 60 -12.11 1.02 -2.53
C ALA A 60 -11.20 1.67 -3.58
N ALA A 61 -10.55 2.76 -3.22
CA ALA A 61 -9.52 3.39 -4.03
C ALA A 61 -8.15 2.95 -3.53
N TYR A 62 -7.28 2.50 -4.43
CA TYR A 62 -5.97 1.96 -4.10
C TYR A 62 -4.81 2.81 -4.59
N GLY A 63 -4.95 3.46 -5.75
CA GLY A 63 -3.93 4.27 -6.38
C GLY A 63 -4.46 5.61 -6.83
N ILE A 64 -3.60 6.62 -6.80
CA ILE A 64 -3.85 7.96 -7.33
C ILE A 64 -2.59 8.48 -8.01
N ASN A 65 -2.74 9.14 -9.17
CA ASN A 65 -1.63 9.82 -9.83
C ASN A 65 -1.67 11.34 -9.59
N ASP A 66 -0.62 12.04 -10.05
CA ASP A 66 -0.53 13.51 -9.90
C ASP A 66 -1.57 14.30 -10.69
N SER A 67 -2.24 13.67 -11.64
CA SER A 67 -3.39 14.28 -12.36
C SER A 67 -4.71 14.11 -11.59
N GLY A 68 -4.72 13.36 -10.48
CA GLY A 68 -5.91 13.03 -9.68
C GLY A 68 -6.76 11.90 -10.28
N GLU A 69 -6.21 11.15 -11.23
CA GLU A 69 -6.85 9.94 -11.72
C GLU A 69 -6.66 8.83 -10.67
N ILE A 70 -7.73 8.10 -10.38
CA ILE A 70 -7.78 7.12 -9.29
C ILE A 70 -7.99 5.72 -9.88
N ALA A 71 -7.30 4.73 -9.35
CA ALA A 71 -7.52 3.31 -9.62
C ALA A 71 -8.11 2.62 -8.40
N GLY A 72 -9.02 1.68 -8.61
CA GLY A 72 -9.68 1.01 -7.51
C GLY A 72 -10.55 -0.16 -7.93
N THR A 73 -11.45 -0.53 -7.04
CA THR A 73 -12.48 -1.53 -7.28
C THR A 73 -13.84 -1.04 -6.77
N MET A 74 -14.91 -1.52 -7.39
CA MET A 74 -16.30 -1.27 -6.97
C MET A 74 -17.15 -2.51 -7.19
N ASN A 75 -18.31 -2.57 -6.52
CA ASN A 75 -19.25 -3.63 -6.77
C ASN A 75 -19.81 -3.57 -8.20
N GLY A 76 -19.80 -4.73 -8.86
CA GLY A 76 -20.68 -5.04 -9.97
C GLY A 76 -21.91 -5.80 -9.49
N ALA A 77 -22.72 -6.33 -10.42
CA ALA A 77 -23.95 -7.03 -10.10
C ALA A 77 -23.73 -8.28 -9.20
N ASN A 78 -22.65 -9.01 -9.38
CA ASN A 78 -22.33 -10.24 -8.63
C ASN A 78 -20.85 -10.38 -8.26
N SER A 79 -20.04 -9.34 -8.46
CA SER A 79 -18.58 -9.40 -8.24
C SER A 79 -17.98 -8.00 -8.09
N ILE A 80 -16.73 -7.93 -7.66
CA ILE A 80 -15.98 -6.68 -7.66
C ILE A 80 -15.37 -6.42 -9.04
N LEU A 81 -15.46 -5.19 -9.53
CA LEU A 81 -14.96 -4.79 -10.84
C LEU A 81 -13.89 -3.70 -10.72
N PRO A 82 -12.82 -3.77 -11.51
CA PRO A 82 -11.79 -2.74 -11.51
C PRO A 82 -12.32 -1.48 -12.17
N PHE A 83 -11.98 -0.32 -11.60
CA PHE A 83 -12.31 0.97 -12.18
C PHE A 83 -11.09 1.90 -12.25
N ARG A 84 -11.21 2.89 -13.13
CA ARG A 84 -10.40 4.09 -13.14
C ARG A 84 -11.34 5.30 -13.11
N SER A 85 -11.04 6.30 -12.28
CA SER A 85 -11.70 7.59 -12.31
C SER A 85 -10.89 8.55 -13.17
N VAL A 86 -11.51 9.19 -14.14
CA VAL A 86 -10.89 10.24 -14.98
C VAL A 86 -11.03 11.61 -14.33
N ARG A 87 -12.13 11.80 -13.62
CA ARG A 87 -12.46 12.90 -12.71
C ARG A 87 -13.18 12.29 -11.53
N HIS A 88 -13.27 13.01 -10.43
CA HIS A 88 -13.80 12.50 -9.16
C HIS A 88 -15.24 11.93 -9.26
N ASP A 89 -15.99 12.27 -10.31
CA ASP A 89 -17.37 11.87 -10.58
C ASP A 89 -17.54 10.99 -11.84
N GLN A 90 -16.45 10.74 -12.58
CA GLN A 90 -16.49 9.97 -13.83
C GLN A 90 -15.69 8.69 -13.71
N PHE A 91 -16.38 7.57 -13.52
CA PHE A 91 -15.80 6.25 -13.42
C PHE A 91 -15.87 5.51 -14.75
N GLN A 92 -14.73 4.96 -15.14
CA GLN A 92 -14.61 4.03 -16.25
C GLN A 92 -14.33 2.64 -15.67
N LEU A 93 -15.24 1.69 -15.89
CA LEU A 93 -14.95 0.29 -15.64
C LEU A 93 -13.85 -0.17 -16.59
N LEU A 94 -12.88 -0.91 -16.03
CA LEU A 94 -11.79 -1.50 -16.80
C LEU A 94 -12.19 -2.91 -17.25
N SER A 95 -11.79 -3.28 -18.46
CA SER A 95 -12.13 -4.59 -19.02
C SER A 95 -11.52 -5.73 -18.22
N LEU A 96 -12.21 -6.84 -18.12
CA LEU A 96 -11.68 -8.09 -17.59
C LEU A 96 -11.08 -8.93 -18.75
N LEU A 97 -10.18 -9.84 -18.45
CA LEU A 97 -9.76 -10.87 -19.41
C LEU A 97 -10.93 -11.78 -19.76
N ALA A 98 -10.89 -12.38 -20.94
CA ALA A 98 -11.92 -13.31 -21.38
C ALA A 98 -12.03 -14.49 -20.40
N GLY A 99 -13.23 -14.71 -19.86
CA GLY A 99 -13.51 -15.76 -18.86
C GLY A 99 -13.33 -15.33 -17.41
N ASP A 100 -12.76 -14.14 -17.14
CA ASP A 100 -12.70 -13.60 -15.80
C ASP A 100 -13.98 -12.82 -15.45
N THR A 101 -14.32 -12.81 -14.17
CA THR A 101 -15.59 -12.24 -13.66
C THR A 101 -15.38 -11.17 -12.60
N ALA A 102 -14.17 -11.04 -12.07
CA ALA A 102 -13.84 -10.07 -11.03
C ALA A 102 -12.45 -9.48 -11.25
N GLY A 103 -12.14 -8.36 -10.57
CA GLY A 103 -10.83 -7.74 -10.60
C GLY A 103 -10.72 -6.50 -9.74
N ALA A 104 -9.49 -6.01 -9.59
CA ALA A 104 -9.16 -4.74 -8.92
C ALA A 104 -7.95 -4.08 -9.58
N ALA A 105 -7.98 -2.75 -9.69
CA ALA A 105 -6.85 -1.95 -10.13
C ALA A 105 -6.14 -1.36 -8.91
N TYR A 106 -4.87 -1.72 -8.69
CA TYR A 106 -4.11 -1.32 -7.50
C TYR A 106 -3.22 -0.11 -7.73
N GLY A 107 -2.60 -0.01 -8.90
CA GLY A 107 -1.69 1.08 -9.24
C GLY A 107 -2.13 1.81 -10.50
N ILE A 108 -1.76 3.09 -10.58
CA ILE A 108 -1.99 3.94 -11.75
C ILE A 108 -0.78 4.86 -11.96
N ASN A 109 -0.28 4.96 -13.19
CA ASN A 109 0.83 5.83 -13.51
C ASN A 109 0.37 7.20 -14.05
N LYS A 110 1.33 8.11 -14.30
CA LYS A 110 1.04 9.45 -14.84
C LYS A 110 0.44 9.43 -16.25
N ASN A 111 0.59 8.34 -17.00
CA ASN A 111 0.02 8.17 -18.33
C ASN A 111 -1.45 7.71 -18.28
N GLY A 112 -1.99 7.44 -17.07
CA GLY A 112 -3.31 6.89 -16.85
C GLY A 112 -3.42 5.39 -17.15
N GLU A 113 -2.31 4.69 -17.25
CA GLU A 113 -2.28 3.23 -17.33
C GLU A 113 -2.40 2.66 -15.91
N ALA A 114 -3.21 1.62 -15.75
CA ALA A 114 -3.44 0.97 -14.48
C ALA A 114 -2.92 -0.47 -14.47
N VAL A 115 -2.65 -0.99 -13.26
CA VAL A 115 -2.25 -2.38 -13.03
C VAL A 115 -3.00 -2.99 -11.87
N GLY A 116 -3.13 -4.30 -11.89
CA GLY A 116 -3.81 -5.04 -10.84
C GLY A 116 -3.98 -6.50 -11.19
N PHE A 117 -5.18 -7.01 -10.97
CA PHE A 117 -5.53 -8.37 -11.33
C PHE A 117 -6.95 -8.47 -11.89
N THR A 118 -7.19 -9.52 -12.68
CA THR A 118 -8.50 -10.06 -12.95
C THR A 118 -8.56 -11.53 -12.52
N SER A 119 -9.74 -12.05 -12.26
CA SER A 119 -9.91 -13.43 -11.77
C SER A 119 -11.20 -14.06 -12.24
N GLY A 120 -11.15 -15.38 -12.45
CA GLY A 120 -12.27 -16.21 -12.88
C GLY A 120 -12.03 -17.68 -12.53
N SER A 121 -12.70 -18.58 -13.26
CA SER A 121 -12.57 -20.03 -13.06
C SER A 121 -11.14 -20.53 -13.28
N ASN A 122 -10.34 -19.84 -14.08
CA ASN A 122 -8.96 -20.21 -14.43
C ASN A 122 -7.90 -19.65 -13.48
N GLY A 123 -8.31 -18.95 -12.41
CA GLY A 123 -7.43 -18.41 -11.40
C GLY A 123 -7.35 -16.88 -11.37
N ILE A 124 -6.23 -16.37 -10.86
CA ILE A 124 -5.94 -14.94 -10.72
C ILE A 124 -4.82 -14.59 -11.70
N HIS A 125 -5.02 -13.56 -12.50
CA HIS A 125 -4.13 -13.12 -13.54
C HIS A 125 -3.69 -11.66 -13.29
N ALA A 126 -2.38 -11.41 -13.24
CA ALA A 126 -1.86 -10.05 -13.24
C ALA A 126 -2.12 -9.40 -14.59
N VAL A 127 -2.60 -8.17 -14.57
CA VAL A 127 -2.94 -7.43 -15.78
C VAL A 127 -2.49 -5.98 -15.71
N TRP A 128 -2.35 -5.38 -16.89
CA TRP A 128 -2.29 -3.95 -17.05
C TRP A 128 -3.40 -3.47 -17.99
N TRP A 129 -3.88 -2.27 -17.75
CA TRP A 129 -4.89 -1.60 -18.56
C TRP A 129 -4.29 -0.37 -19.22
N THR A 130 -4.58 -0.19 -20.49
CA THR A 130 -4.32 1.07 -21.17
C THR A 130 -5.18 2.19 -20.59
N ARG A 131 -4.85 3.44 -20.94
CA ARG A 131 -5.68 4.61 -20.58
C ARG A 131 -7.13 4.49 -21.05
N THR A 132 -7.38 3.75 -22.13
CA THR A 132 -8.73 3.50 -22.67
C THR A 132 -9.44 2.32 -22.01
N GLY A 133 -8.81 1.66 -21.02
CA GLY A 133 -9.41 0.55 -20.25
C GLY A 133 -9.27 -0.82 -20.91
N GLN A 134 -8.51 -0.95 -22.01
CA GLN A 134 -8.22 -2.24 -22.63
C GLN A 134 -7.25 -3.03 -21.74
N VAL A 135 -7.56 -4.30 -21.50
CA VAL A 135 -6.80 -5.21 -20.64
C VAL A 135 -5.78 -6.03 -21.42
N THR A 136 -4.61 -6.24 -20.84
CA THR A 136 -3.62 -7.20 -21.31
C THR A 136 -3.07 -7.98 -20.11
N GLN A 137 -3.00 -9.30 -20.24
CA GLN A 137 -2.39 -10.14 -19.22
C GLN A 137 -0.88 -9.94 -19.20
N LEU A 138 -0.32 -9.81 -18.00
CA LEU A 138 1.13 -9.81 -17.80
C LEU A 138 1.66 -11.25 -17.83
N PRO A 139 2.88 -11.47 -18.39
CA PRO A 139 3.50 -12.79 -18.36
C PRO A 139 3.66 -13.32 -16.93
N THR A 140 3.45 -14.63 -16.76
CA THR A 140 3.67 -15.33 -15.49
C THR A 140 5.14 -15.76 -15.34
N LEU A 141 5.57 -16.10 -14.13
CA LEU A 141 6.82 -16.81 -13.91
C LEU A 141 6.76 -18.21 -14.56
N ALA A 142 7.92 -18.77 -14.91
CA ALA A 142 8.00 -20.07 -15.58
C ALA A 142 7.37 -21.23 -14.79
N ASN A 143 7.34 -21.14 -13.47
CA ASN A 143 6.69 -22.11 -12.58
C ASN A 143 5.17 -21.89 -12.40
N GLY A 144 4.61 -20.88 -13.09
CA GLY A 144 3.19 -20.54 -13.00
C GLY A 144 2.80 -19.91 -11.66
N GLY A 145 1.53 -20.06 -11.30
CA GLY A 145 0.96 -19.56 -10.04
C GLY A 145 0.12 -18.30 -10.21
N THR A 146 -0.60 -17.94 -9.14
CA THR A 146 -1.37 -16.69 -9.07
C THR A 146 -0.43 -15.49 -9.03
N VAL A 147 -0.79 -14.44 -9.75
CA VAL A 147 0.05 -13.22 -9.85
C VAL A 147 -0.83 -11.99 -9.76
N LYS A 148 -0.38 -10.99 -9.00
CA LYS A 148 -1.02 -9.68 -8.92
C LYS A 148 0.00 -8.57 -9.13
N ALA A 149 -0.30 -7.62 -9.99
CA ALA A 149 0.50 -6.40 -10.14
C ALA A 149 0.03 -5.36 -9.11
N VAL A 150 0.97 -4.67 -8.44
CA VAL A 150 0.64 -3.74 -7.35
C VAL A 150 1.00 -2.29 -7.68
N ALA A 151 2.03 -2.05 -8.48
CA ALA A 151 2.47 -0.71 -8.82
C ALA A 151 3.04 -0.65 -10.24
N ILE A 152 2.94 0.53 -10.88
CA ILE A 152 3.44 0.80 -12.24
C ILE A 152 4.04 2.21 -12.30
N ASN A 153 5.22 2.35 -12.92
CA ASN A 153 5.81 3.66 -13.20
C ASN A 153 5.49 4.15 -14.62
N ALA A 154 5.95 5.35 -14.96
CA ALA A 154 5.69 5.96 -16.26
C ALA A 154 6.43 5.33 -17.44
N LYS A 155 7.49 4.54 -17.17
CA LYS A 155 8.23 3.77 -18.18
C LYS A 155 7.50 2.46 -18.51
N GLY A 156 6.48 2.09 -17.72
CA GLY A 156 5.78 0.82 -17.85
C GLY A 156 6.47 -0.33 -17.08
N ASP A 157 7.43 -0.02 -16.20
CA ASP A 157 7.93 -1.03 -15.26
C ASP A 157 6.85 -1.29 -14.22
N ILE A 158 6.66 -2.56 -13.88
CA ILE A 158 5.60 -3.00 -12.99
C ILE A 158 6.23 -3.84 -11.87
N ALA A 159 5.76 -3.63 -10.64
CA ALA A 159 6.03 -4.48 -9.49
C ALA A 159 4.78 -5.27 -9.12
N GLY A 160 4.98 -6.47 -8.58
CA GLY A 160 3.89 -7.31 -8.13
C GLY A 160 4.33 -8.53 -7.34
N ASN A 161 3.38 -9.43 -7.11
CA ASN A 161 3.59 -10.59 -6.25
C ASN A 161 3.02 -11.85 -6.91
N ALA A 162 3.73 -12.95 -6.78
CA ALA A 162 3.40 -14.25 -7.34
C ALA A 162 3.32 -15.34 -6.27
N GLY A 163 2.75 -16.49 -6.64
CA GLY A 163 2.65 -17.68 -5.80
C GLY A 163 1.42 -17.71 -4.90
N ASN A 164 1.17 -18.87 -4.30
CA ASN A 164 0.10 -19.03 -3.33
C ASN A 164 0.42 -18.20 -2.07
N GLY A 165 -0.45 -17.24 -1.74
CA GLY A 165 -0.22 -16.29 -0.64
C GLY A 165 0.66 -15.09 -0.99
N GLU A 166 1.00 -14.87 -2.29
CA GLU A 166 1.80 -13.72 -2.75
C GLU A 166 3.19 -13.67 -2.07
N THR A 167 3.87 -14.82 -2.06
CA THR A 167 5.12 -15.03 -1.32
C THR A 167 6.38 -14.73 -2.11
N THR A 168 6.26 -14.25 -3.35
CA THR A 168 7.38 -13.99 -4.26
C THR A 168 7.20 -12.64 -4.93
N ALA A 169 8.09 -11.70 -4.66
CA ALA A 169 8.11 -10.41 -5.35
C ALA A 169 8.55 -10.59 -6.82
N VAL A 170 7.90 -9.87 -7.72
CA VAL A 170 8.08 -9.97 -9.19
C VAL A 170 8.21 -8.58 -9.80
N ARG A 171 9.04 -8.49 -10.84
CA ARG A 171 9.19 -7.32 -11.70
C ARG A 171 8.81 -7.66 -13.14
N TRP A 172 8.15 -6.74 -13.85
CA TRP A 172 7.96 -6.74 -15.31
C TRP A 172 8.58 -5.46 -15.90
N PRO A 173 9.82 -5.51 -16.41
CA PRO A 173 10.46 -4.35 -17.03
C PRO A 173 9.71 -3.95 -18.31
N GLY A 174 9.26 -2.71 -18.43
CA GLY A 174 8.54 -2.21 -19.61
C GLY A 174 7.35 -3.06 -20.05
N LYS A 175 6.65 -3.74 -19.11
CA LYS A 175 5.57 -4.72 -19.35
C LYS A 175 6.05 -6.01 -20.05
N GLY A 176 7.36 -6.28 -19.99
CA GLY A 176 7.99 -7.47 -20.57
C GLY A 176 7.81 -8.73 -19.72
N GLY A 177 8.72 -9.69 -19.86
CA GLY A 177 8.70 -10.95 -19.14
C GLY A 177 8.76 -10.79 -17.62
N ALA A 178 8.13 -11.70 -16.88
CA ALA A 178 8.19 -11.73 -15.42
C ALA A 178 9.58 -12.13 -14.94
N ILE A 179 10.13 -11.39 -14.00
CA ILE A 179 11.42 -11.65 -13.36
C ILE A 179 11.17 -11.78 -11.85
N GLN A 180 11.52 -12.93 -11.29
CA GLN A 180 11.47 -13.13 -9.84
C GLN A 180 12.55 -12.28 -9.16
N LEU A 181 12.18 -11.61 -8.08
CA LEU A 181 13.10 -10.89 -7.20
C LEU A 181 13.59 -11.83 -6.08
N GLY A 182 14.84 -11.66 -5.67
CA GLY A 182 15.43 -12.45 -4.60
C GLY A 182 14.90 -12.11 -3.22
N ASN A 183 15.06 -13.02 -2.28
CA ASN A 183 14.80 -12.79 -0.86
C ASN A 183 16.12 -12.38 -0.17
N LEU A 184 16.01 -11.64 0.93
CA LEU A 184 17.16 -11.45 1.83
C LEU A 184 17.67 -12.79 2.36
N ALA A 185 18.96 -12.87 2.65
CA ALA A 185 19.55 -14.09 3.22
C ALA A 185 18.87 -14.47 4.54
N GLY A 186 18.41 -15.72 4.65
CA GLY A 186 17.69 -16.24 5.82
C GLY A 186 16.21 -15.88 5.86
N PHE A 187 15.64 -15.41 4.74
CA PHE A 187 14.19 -15.19 4.57
C PHE A 187 13.65 -16.10 3.48
N SER A 188 12.46 -16.67 3.69
CA SER A 188 11.86 -17.67 2.81
C SER A 188 10.94 -17.06 1.73
N SER A 189 10.49 -15.82 1.91
CA SER A 189 9.56 -15.16 1.00
C SER A 189 9.85 -13.66 0.86
N SER A 190 9.22 -13.05 -0.14
CA SER A 190 9.30 -11.60 -0.39
C SER A 190 7.99 -11.06 -0.95
N ARG A 191 7.76 -9.77 -0.73
CA ARG A 191 6.57 -9.07 -1.22
C ARG A 191 6.95 -7.66 -1.67
N ALA A 192 6.58 -7.32 -2.90
CA ALA A 192 6.69 -5.97 -3.43
C ALA A 192 5.46 -5.12 -3.05
N GLU A 193 5.68 -3.84 -2.72
CA GLU A 193 4.63 -2.89 -2.34
C GLU A 193 4.57 -1.68 -3.27
N SER A 194 5.71 -1.16 -3.71
CA SER A 194 5.79 0.03 -4.55
C SER A 194 7.03 0.04 -5.42
N LEU A 195 7.07 0.96 -6.40
CA LEU A 195 8.25 1.28 -7.18
C LEU A 195 8.28 2.77 -7.55
N ASN A 196 9.51 3.30 -7.74
CA ASN A 196 9.74 4.67 -8.17
C ASN A 196 9.89 4.81 -9.70
N SER A 197 10.14 6.03 -10.20
CA SER A 197 10.32 6.29 -11.63
C SER A 197 11.61 5.68 -12.21
N SER A 198 12.61 5.39 -11.38
CA SER A 198 13.83 4.68 -11.78
C SER A 198 13.58 3.20 -12.00
N GLY A 199 12.61 2.62 -11.31
CA GLY A 199 12.26 1.21 -11.29
C GLY A 199 12.81 0.48 -10.07
N ASP A 200 13.25 1.22 -9.03
CA ASP A 200 13.57 0.63 -7.72
C ASP A 200 12.27 0.16 -7.08
N ILE A 201 12.26 -1.07 -6.59
CA ILE A 201 11.10 -1.69 -5.97
C ILE A 201 11.35 -1.80 -4.47
N VAL A 202 10.35 -1.50 -3.65
CA VAL A 202 10.42 -1.67 -2.20
C VAL A 202 9.31 -2.57 -1.69
N GLY A 203 9.54 -3.15 -0.52
CA GLY A 203 8.60 -4.02 0.14
C GLY A 203 9.22 -4.69 1.36
N ALA A 204 9.08 -6.02 1.47
CA ALA A 204 9.66 -6.77 2.56
C ALA A 204 10.09 -8.18 2.15
N SER A 205 11.13 -8.69 2.79
CA SER A 205 11.42 -10.12 2.87
C SER A 205 10.89 -10.66 4.20
N THR A 206 10.26 -11.83 4.18
CA THR A 206 9.56 -12.41 5.32
C THR A 206 9.99 -13.85 5.52
N ASP A 207 10.18 -14.25 6.78
CA ASP A 207 10.34 -15.62 7.18
C ASP A 207 9.00 -16.15 7.68
N LEU A 208 8.40 -17.07 6.91
CA LEU A 208 7.09 -17.66 7.20
C LEU A 208 7.17 -18.95 8.02
N GLU A 209 8.38 -19.50 8.21
CA GLU A 209 8.58 -20.79 8.88
C GLU A 209 8.73 -20.67 10.39
N ALA A 210 8.97 -19.46 10.91
CA ALA A 210 9.15 -19.23 12.33
C ALA A 210 7.81 -19.03 13.05
N PHE A 211 7.71 -19.50 14.30
CA PHE A 211 6.57 -19.20 15.20
C PHE A 211 6.38 -17.70 15.47
N ALA A 212 7.40 -16.90 15.16
CA ALA A 212 7.35 -15.44 15.13
C ALA A 212 7.73 -14.98 13.71
N THR A 213 6.79 -14.39 12.99
CA THR A 213 7.04 -13.82 11.65
C THR A 213 8.14 -12.76 11.76
N ARG A 214 9.31 -13.03 11.15
CA ARG A 214 10.38 -12.05 10.98
C ARG A 214 10.24 -11.39 9.63
N MET A 215 10.33 -10.06 9.58
CA MET A 215 10.13 -9.27 8.36
C MET A 215 11.12 -8.12 8.32
N HIS A 216 11.86 -7.97 7.22
CA HIS A 216 12.74 -6.82 6.99
C HIS A 216 12.33 -6.05 5.75
N ALA A 217 12.27 -4.73 5.88
CA ALA A 217 12.11 -3.80 4.77
C ALA A 217 13.21 -4.04 3.74
N THR A 218 12.82 -4.21 2.50
CA THR A 218 13.69 -4.65 1.41
C THR A 218 13.56 -3.70 0.23
N LEU A 219 14.71 -3.34 -0.36
CA LEU A 219 14.82 -2.61 -1.63
C LEU A 219 15.40 -3.54 -2.68
N TRP A 220 14.82 -3.58 -3.87
CA TRP A 220 15.38 -4.20 -5.07
C TRP A 220 15.71 -3.09 -6.07
N PRO A 221 17.00 -2.70 -6.21
CA PRO A 221 17.41 -1.66 -7.15
C PRO A 221 17.03 -1.96 -8.60
N ALA A 222 16.80 -0.93 -9.38
CA ALA A 222 16.46 -1.07 -10.79
C ALA A 222 17.50 -1.90 -11.55
N GLY A 223 17.04 -2.77 -12.46
CA GLY A 223 17.90 -3.61 -13.27
C GLY A 223 18.55 -4.80 -12.56
N THR A 224 18.31 -5.01 -11.27
CA THR A 224 18.83 -6.16 -10.50
C THR A 224 17.71 -6.94 -9.82
N THR A 225 17.99 -8.21 -9.49
CA THR A 225 17.11 -9.05 -8.66
C THR A 225 17.61 -9.18 -7.22
N ASN A 226 18.80 -8.60 -6.92
CA ASN A 226 19.42 -8.71 -5.61
C ASN A 226 18.73 -7.78 -4.60
N PRO A 227 18.27 -8.31 -3.46
CA PRO A 227 17.66 -7.51 -2.42
C PRO A 227 18.72 -6.79 -1.58
N GLN A 228 18.37 -5.58 -1.13
CA GLN A 228 19.09 -4.83 -0.12
C GLN A 228 18.25 -4.78 1.15
N ASP A 229 18.83 -5.14 2.30
CA ASP A 229 18.22 -4.99 3.61
C ASP A 229 18.26 -3.51 4.03
N LEU A 230 17.11 -2.94 4.34
CA LEU A 230 17.01 -1.57 4.85
C LEU A 230 17.17 -1.50 6.37
N GLY A 231 17.27 -2.65 7.04
CA GLY A 231 17.44 -2.77 8.48
C GLY A 231 16.14 -2.62 9.26
N VAL A 232 16.30 -2.39 10.56
CA VAL A 232 15.21 -2.20 11.54
C VAL A 232 15.49 -0.97 12.40
N LEU A 233 14.46 -0.44 13.07
CA LEU A 233 14.62 0.64 14.04
C LEU A 233 15.34 0.16 15.29
N LEU A 234 15.91 1.08 16.06
CA LEU A 234 16.66 0.77 17.28
C LEU A 234 15.79 -0.03 18.28
N GLY A 235 16.27 -1.23 18.64
CA GLY A 235 15.56 -2.14 19.54
C GLY A 235 14.38 -2.88 18.89
N GLY A 236 14.20 -2.75 17.58
CA GLY A 236 13.23 -3.50 16.80
C GLY A 236 13.81 -4.77 16.19
N THR A 237 12.93 -5.58 15.64
CA THR A 237 13.22 -6.86 14.96
C THR A 237 12.52 -6.99 13.62
N ASN A 238 11.55 -6.11 13.34
CA ASN A 238 10.75 -6.13 12.11
C ASN A 238 10.67 -4.75 11.49
N SER A 239 10.65 -4.73 10.16
CA SER A 239 10.37 -3.54 9.37
C SER A 239 9.69 -3.91 8.05
N ARG A 240 8.94 -2.98 7.47
CA ARG A 240 8.29 -3.13 6.16
C ARG A 240 8.31 -1.81 5.42
N ALA A 241 8.87 -1.79 4.23
CA ALA A 241 8.77 -0.64 3.34
C ALA A 241 7.38 -0.62 2.67
N ARG A 242 6.80 0.57 2.58
CA ARG A 242 5.49 0.83 2.00
C ARG A 242 5.59 1.55 0.67
N ASP A 243 6.47 2.53 0.59
CA ASP A 243 6.60 3.39 -0.58
C ASP A 243 8.01 3.94 -0.74
N VAL A 244 8.35 4.37 -1.96
CA VAL A 244 9.64 4.94 -2.34
C VAL A 244 9.43 6.09 -3.31
N ASP A 245 10.09 7.22 -3.08
CA ASP A 245 10.08 8.37 -3.98
C ASP A 245 11.21 8.32 -5.03
N ASP A 246 11.25 9.33 -5.90
CA ASP A 246 12.27 9.45 -6.95
C ASP A 246 13.66 9.90 -6.45
N ASN A 247 13.79 10.23 -5.17
CA ASN A 247 15.06 10.53 -4.48
C ASN A 247 15.58 9.32 -3.67
N ASP A 248 14.99 8.14 -3.86
CA ASP A 248 15.29 6.89 -3.14
C ASP A 248 15.02 6.98 -1.63
N TRP A 249 14.13 7.88 -1.21
CA TRP A 249 13.63 7.89 0.15
C TRP A 249 12.53 6.85 0.29
N VAL A 250 12.69 5.97 1.27
CA VAL A 250 11.77 4.88 1.56
C VAL A 250 11.04 5.15 2.87
N VAL A 251 9.73 4.98 2.86
CA VAL A 251 8.89 5.09 4.07
C VAL A 251 8.20 3.78 4.38
N GLY A 252 7.86 3.61 5.64
CA GLY A 252 7.19 2.39 6.09
C GLY A 252 6.97 2.34 7.59
N THR A 253 6.84 1.13 8.10
CA THR A 253 6.64 0.84 9.51
C THR A 253 7.66 -0.18 10.02
N GLY A 254 8.02 -0.09 11.29
CA GLY A 254 8.85 -1.06 11.98
C GLY A 254 8.53 -1.06 13.46
N ASP A 255 8.85 -2.17 14.14
CA ASP A 255 8.85 -2.21 15.59
C ASP A 255 10.12 -1.54 16.13
N SER A 256 10.06 -1.11 17.37
CA SER A 256 11.18 -0.54 18.13
C SER A 256 11.03 -0.90 19.61
N SER A 257 12.01 -0.52 20.43
CA SER A 257 11.88 -0.63 21.89
C SER A 257 10.68 0.14 22.47
N GLN A 258 10.07 1.02 21.69
CA GLN A 258 8.91 1.84 22.09
C GLN A 258 7.60 1.45 21.38
N GLY A 259 7.55 0.28 20.72
CA GLY A 259 6.42 -0.19 19.92
C GLY A 259 6.54 0.18 18.43
N ASN A 260 5.44 0.05 17.69
CA ASN A 260 5.44 0.34 16.25
C ASN A 260 5.68 1.82 15.97
N ARG A 261 6.53 2.10 14.99
CA ARG A 261 6.94 3.44 14.56
C ARG A 261 6.97 3.54 13.04
N ALA A 262 6.55 4.69 12.54
CA ALA A 262 6.79 5.08 11.16
C ALA A 262 8.28 5.39 10.96
N PHE A 263 8.86 4.95 9.86
CA PHE A 263 10.25 5.23 9.53
C PHE A 263 10.40 5.98 8.20
N LEU A 264 11.52 6.68 8.08
CA LEU A 264 12.12 7.19 6.85
C LEU A 264 13.50 6.54 6.71
N TRP A 265 13.81 6.03 5.53
CA TRP A 265 15.12 5.48 5.21
C TRP A 265 15.71 6.18 3.98
N SER A 266 17.02 6.39 3.99
CA SER A 266 17.82 6.72 2.82
C SER A 266 19.17 6.04 2.89
N SER A 267 19.86 5.91 1.76
CA SER A 267 21.21 5.32 1.71
C SER A 267 22.25 6.09 2.54
N SER A 268 22.03 7.38 2.77
CA SER A 268 22.94 8.24 3.53
C SER A 268 22.72 8.23 5.05
N THR A 269 21.46 7.98 5.48
CA THR A 269 21.10 8.08 6.91
C THR A 269 20.76 6.74 7.55
N GLY A 270 20.50 5.70 6.73
CA GLY A 270 19.87 4.47 7.20
C GLY A 270 18.42 4.72 7.63
N MET A 271 17.87 3.82 8.45
CA MET A 271 16.50 3.89 8.94
C MET A 271 16.37 4.80 10.17
N LEU A 272 15.53 5.82 10.06
CA LEU A 272 15.25 6.81 11.11
C LEU A 272 13.78 6.70 11.55
N ASP A 273 13.53 6.76 12.85
CA ASP A 273 12.18 6.93 13.39
C ASP A 273 11.66 8.34 13.05
N LEU A 274 10.54 8.41 12.29
CA LEU A 274 9.92 9.67 11.90
C LEU A 274 9.48 10.53 13.09
N ASN A 275 9.26 9.94 14.25
CA ASN A 275 8.94 10.70 15.46
C ASN A 275 10.10 11.58 15.94
N THR A 276 11.36 11.19 15.63
CA THR A 276 12.53 12.01 15.95
C THR A 276 12.65 13.26 15.04
N LEU A 277 11.96 13.24 13.90
CA LEU A 277 11.94 14.32 12.91
C LEU A 277 10.67 15.17 13.00
N SER A 278 9.64 14.67 13.71
CA SER A 278 8.35 15.35 13.85
C SER A 278 8.41 16.45 14.91
N THR A 279 7.83 17.59 14.61
CA THR A 279 7.68 18.71 15.56
C THR A 279 6.38 18.64 16.38
N ASN A 280 5.54 17.64 16.16
CA ASN A 280 4.28 17.47 16.91
C ASN A 280 4.43 16.46 18.06
N PRO A 281 4.63 16.90 19.32
CA PRO A 281 4.83 16.00 20.44
C PRO A 281 3.54 15.29 20.92
N ALA A 282 2.38 15.67 20.41
CA ALA A 282 1.09 15.11 20.83
C ALA A 282 0.75 13.79 20.11
N LEU A 283 1.44 13.49 19.00
CA LEU A 283 1.19 12.31 18.18
C LEU A 283 2.40 11.38 18.13
N ILE A 284 2.15 10.10 18.14
CA ILE A 284 3.11 9.06 17.80
C ILE A 284 2.78 8.57 16.38
N LEU A 285 3.71 8.74 15.45
CA LEU A 285 3.62 8.23 14.09
C LEU A 285 3.95 6.74 14.08
N VAL A 286 2.98 5.90 13.72
CA VAL A 286 3.10 4.44 13.82
C VAL A 286 3.27 3.73 12.48
N ASP A 287 2.81 4.34 11.38
CA ASP A 287 2.94 3.80 10.03
C ASP A 287 3.05 4.95 9.02
N ALA A 288 4.01 4.91 8.11
CA ALA A 288 4.11 5.80 6.96
C ALA A 288 3.72 5.02 5.70
N LEU A 289 2.64 5.43 5.07
CA LEU A 289 1.95 4.67 4.04
C LEU A 289 2.39 5.01 2.62
N SER A 290 2.75 6.26 2.40
CA SER A 290 3.10 6.75 1.06
C SER A 290 3.98 8.00 1.17
N ILE A 291 4.83 8.19 0.18
CA ILE A 291 5.65 9.40 -0.01
C ILE A 291 5.46 9.91 -1.43
N ASP A 292 5.23 11.21 -1.59
CA ASP A 292 5.11 11.81 -2.92
C ASP A 292 6.48 12.32 -3.44
N LYS A 293 6.54 12.72 -4.69
CA LYS A 293 7.77 13.26 -5.33
C LYS A 293 8.30 14.54 -4.70
N ASN A 294 7.54 15.23 -3.85
CA ASN A 294 7.96 16.43 -3.11
C ASN A 294 8.47 16.05 -1.71
N GLY A 295 8.51 14.76 -1.37
CA GLY A 295 8.87 14.27 -0.05
C GLY A 295 7.76 14.43 1.00
N VAL A 296 6.51 14.69 0.59
CA VAL A 296 5.38 14.72 1.52
C VAL A 296 4.97 13.29 1.87
N ILE A 297 4.97 12.99 3.16
CA ILE A 297 4.69 11.65 3.68
C ILE A 297 3.28 11.60 4.25
N LEU A 298 2.49 10.63 3.79
CA LEU A 298 1.23 10.25 4.41
C LEU A 298 1.51 9.26 5.53
N ALA A 299 1.16 9.61 6.76
CA ALA A 299 1.37 8.77 7.94
C ALA A 299 0.10 8.62 8.79
N ILE A 300 0.08 7.55 9.57
CA ILE A 300 -0.90 7.32 10.63
C ILE A 300 -0.25 7.70 11.97
N GLY A 301 -0.93 8.54 12.74
CA GLY A 301 -0.57 8.90 14.10
C GLY A 301 -1.61 8.40 15.11
N ILE A 302 -1.17 8.19 16.34
CA ILE A 302 -2.03 7.98 17.52
C ILE A 302 -1.70 9.02 18.57
N ASP A 303 -2.66 9.41 19.39
CA ASP A 303 -2.41 10.30 20.51
C ASP A 303 -1.45 9.68 21.53
N VAL A 304 -0.49 10.45 22.02
CA VAL A 304 0.48 9.98 23.04
C VAL A 304 -0.24 9.47 24.29
N LYS A 305 -1.37 10.12 24.71
CA LYS A 305 -2.18 9.72 25.88
C LYS A 305 -2.85 8.36 25.72
N ASP A 306 -3.08 7.90 24.49
CA ASP A 306 -3.76 6.66 24.15
C ASP A 306 -2.77 5.53 23.80
N ALA A 307 -1.47 5.83 23.81
CA ALA A 307 -0.43 4.83 23.54
C ALA A 307 -0.44 3.73 24.62
N PRO A 308 -0.38 2.44 24.24
CA PRO A 308 -0.31 1.35 25.21
C PRO A 308 0.96 1.49 26.07
N PRO A 309 0.88 1.22 27.40
CA PRO A 309 2.05 1.32 28.27
C PRO A 309 3.16 0.36 27.81
N MET A 310 4.40 0.81 27.89
CA MET A 310 5.61 0.12 27.38
C MET A 310 5.82 -1.33 27.86
N GLN A 311 5.16 -1.77 28.94
CA GLN A 311 5.30 -3.12 29.49
C GLN A 311 4.39 -4.19 28.90
N ALA A 312 3.40 -3.83 28.06
CA ALA A 312 2.38 -4.77 27.55
C ALA A 312 2.83 -5.57 26.30
N MET A 313 3.99 -5.27 25.68
CA MET A 313 4.42 -5.91 24.44
C MET A 313 5.36 -7.10 24.59
N GLY A 314 5.74 -7.49 25.81
CA GLY A 314 6.77 -8.51 26.08
C GLY A 314 6.31 -9.97 26.03
N THR A 315 5.03 -10.28 25.99
CA THR A 315 4.51 -11.67 25.94
C THR A 315 3.04 -11.69 25.52
N MET A 316 2.74 -11.57 24.26
CA MET A 316 1.46 -12.05 23.75
C MET A 316 1.58 -13.52 23.36
N VAL A 317 1.36 -14.40 24.32
CA VAL A 317 0.90 -15.77 24.07
C VAL A 317 -0.52 -15.66 23.51
N ALA A 318 -0.74 -16.24 22.34
CA ALA A 318 -2.01 -16.29 21.65
C ALA A 318 -3.07 -17.01 22.50
N THR A 319 -3.80 -16.27 23.35
CA THR A 319 -5.10 -16.66 23.91
C THR A 319 -5.66 -15.48 24.70
N GLN A 320 -6.36 -14.60 24.01
CA GLN A 320 -7.58 -13.91 24.45
C GLN A 320 -7.94 -12.90 23.37
N HIS A 321 -9.17 -13.00 22.83
CA HIS A 321 -9.82 -11.87 22.17
C HIS A 321 -9.97 -10.74 23.20
N VAL A 322 -8.95 -9.91 23.34
CA VAL A 322 -9.10 -8.58 23.88
C VAL A 322 -9.77 -7.81 22.76
N GLU A 323 -10.98 -7.30 22.97
CA GLU A 323 -11.54 -6.26 22.14
C GLU A 323 -10.47 -5.17 22.04
N GLU A 324 -9.71 -5.14 20.94
CA GLU A 324 -8.86 -4.01 20.61
C GLU A 324 -9.81 -2.81 20.48
N ARG A 325 -9.87 -1.97 21.51
CA ARG A 325 -10.39 -0.61 21.37
C ARG A 325 -9.56 -0.01 20.27
N GLU A 326 -10.14 0.17 19.08
CA GLU A 326 -9.48 0.87 18.00
C GLU A 326 -9.14 2.27 18.52
N LEU A 327 -7.84 2.50 18.73
CA LEU A 327 -7.34 3.80 19.14
C LEU A 327 -7.67 4.81 18.03
N PRO A 328 -8.09 6.03 18.38
CA PRO A 328 -8.34 7.06 17.37
C PRO A 328 -7.07 7.30 16.55
N ARG A 329 -7.20 7.11 15.23
CA ARG A 329 -6.10 7.24 14.29
C ARG A 329 -6.17 8.59 13.60
N HIS A 330 -5.06 9.33 13.63
CA HIS A 330 -4.91 10.60 12.94
C HIS A 330 -4.29 10.39 11.57
N ILE A 331 -4.85 11.06 10.56
CA ILE A 331 -4.22 11.17 9.24
C ILE A 331 -3.28 12.36 9.28
N VAL A 332 -2.02 12.12 9.00
CA VAL A 332 -0.96 13.12 9.08
C VAL A 332 -0.27 13.24 7.73
N LEU A 333 -0.18 14.46 7.20
CA LEU A 333 0.76 14.79 6.13
C LEU A 333 1.96 15.50 6.73
N LEU A 334 3.14 14.89 6.56
CA LEU A 334 4.43 15.45 6.96
C LEU A 334 5.04 16.11 5.74
N THR A 335 5.37 17.39 5.85
CA THR A 335 6.07 18.13 4.79
C THR A 335 7.51 18.38 5.21
N PRO A 336 8.49 18.21 4.31
CA PRO A 336 9.87 18.57 4.59
C PRO A 336 9.97 20.04 5.00
N VAL A 337 10.69 20.32 6.08
CA VAL A 337 11.06 21.68 6.46
C VAL A 337 12.24 22.06 5.59
N LYS A 338 12.13 23.17 4.86
CA LYS A 338 13.22 23.74 4.03
C LYS A 338 14.31 24.32 4.89
#